data_a8abd2715dcf6ec0ed4a37fcb1d8bfc1
#
_entry.id   a8abd2715dcf6ec0ed4a37fcb1d8bfc1
#
_cell.length_a   1.000
_cell.length_b   1.000
_cell.length_c   1.000
_cell.angle_alpha   90.00
_cell.angle_beta   90.00
_cell.angle_gamma   90.00
#
_symmetry.space_group_name_H-M   'P 1'
#
loop_
_entity.id
_entity.type
_entity.pdbx_description
1 polymer ?
#
loop_
_entity_poly.entity_id
_entity_poly.type
_entity_poly.pdbx_seq_one_letter_code
_entity_poly.pdbx_strand_id
1 'polypeptide(L)'
;MTWHAQLQLDYRREADRTVARFEHDGPLRILQSLYPEGDAVCHNVLVHPPGGLVGGDTLDIRTTVAADAHGLVTTPGATRFYRSTGAPALQRTHAVLAPGARLEWLPLEALCYNACQAENRLTLDVAPGAECLGWDVTALGLPHAGQPFETGCFTQHIEVPGVWLERGRIDAADKLLLDGRLGLAGHRCMASIFFIAGEALVRDRREGALDVARAAIDAHPLAATAGATSPHPNVVVVRVLAPVVEPAMALLQTVWAAWRAHCWQMPAQRPRTWSV
;
A
#
# COMPACT_ATOMS: atom_id res chain seq x y z
N MET A 1 10.41 14.08 -22.18
CA MET A 1 9.09 14.63 -21.81
C MET A 1 8.73 14.03 -20.47
N THR A 2 8.33 14.83 -19.51
CA THR A 2 7.86 14.41 -18.20
C THR A 2 6.33 14.42 -18.19
N TRP A 3 5.72 13.47 -17.48
CA TRP A 3 4.26 13.41 -17.35
C TRP A 3 3.83 14.00 -16.01
N HIS A 4 2.68 14.65 -16.04
CA HIS A 4 1.92 14.86 -14.81
C HIS A 4 0.55 14.22 -15.01
N ALA A 5 0.34 13.06 -14.39
CA ALA A 5 -0.92 12.35 -14.45
C ALA A 5 -1.72 12.58 -13.18
N GLN A 6 -3.02 12.76 -13.31
CA GLN A 6 -3.94 12.98 -12.21
C GLN A 6 -5.09 11.98 -12.28
N LEU A 7 -5.48 11.48 -11.12
CA LEU A 7 -6.68 10.68 -10.95
C LEU A 7 -7.44 11.17 -9.72
N GLN A 8 -8.72 11.47 -9.91
CA GLN A 8 -9.71 11.64 -8.85
C GLN A 8 -10.61 10.41 -8.84
N LEU A 9 -10.78 9.78 -7.66
CA LEU A 9 -11.62 8.60 -7.47
C LEU A 9 -12.52 8.81 -6.24
N ASP A 10 -13.83 8.89 -6.47
CA ASP A 10 -14.81 9.18 -5.44
C ASP A 10 -15.76 8.00 -5.24
N TYR A 11 -15.79 7.42 -4.03
CA TYR A 11 -16.74 6.39 -3.64
C TYR A 11 -17.91 7.00 -2.89
N ARG A 12 -19.12 6.56 -3.21
CA ARG A 12 -20.35 6.99 -2.54
C ARG A 12 -21.24 5.80 -2.26
N ARG A 13 -21.97 5.86 -1.16
CA ARG A 13 -23.03 4.89 -0.86
C ARG A 13 -24.32 5.36 -1.51
N GLU A 14 -24.90 4.55 -2.40
CA GLU A 14 -26.20 4.76 -3.01
C GLU A 14 -27.10 3.57 -2.63
N ALA A 15 -28.02 3.78 -1.69
CA ALA A 15 -28.77 2.71 -1.04
C ALA A 15 -27.83 1.61 -0.48
N ASP A 16 -27.92 0.39 -0.98
CA ASP A 16 -27.10 -0.74 -0.52
C ASP A 16 -25.83 -0.95 -1.36
N ARG A 17 -25.56 -0.06 -2.32
CA ARG A 17 -24.43 -0.19 -3.23
C ARG A 17 -23.40 0.91 -3.03
N THR A 18 -22.12 0.54 -3.02
CA THR A 18 -21.03 1.50 -3.17
C THR A 18 -20.77 1.74 -4.65
N VAL A 19 -20.84 2.98 -5.11
CA VAL A 19 -20.54 3.37 -6.49
C VAL A 19 -19.29 4.23 -6.53
N ALA A 20 -18.50 4.09 -7.61
CA ALA A 20 -17.34 4.91 -7.86
C ALA A 20 -17.58 5.87 -9.02
N ARG A 21 -17.12 7.12 -8.86
CA ARG A 21 -16.96 8.09 -9.95
C ARG A 21 -15.48 8.41 -10.06
N PHE A 22 -14.98 8.54 -11.26
CA PHE A 22 -13.56 8.82 -11.46
C PHE A 22 -13.34 9.71 -12.67
N GLU A 23 -12.38 10.60 -12.50
CA GLU A 23 -11.87 11.49 -13.55
C GLU A 23 -10.35 11.35 -13.58
N HIS A 24 -9.77 11.37 -14.78
CA HIS A 24 -8.33 11.22 -14.94
C HIS A 24 -7.80 12.09 -16.06
N ASP A 25 -6.59 12.60 -15.86
CA ASP A 25 -5.80 13.27 -16.86
C ASP A 25 -4.41 12.60 -16.97
N GLY A 26 -3.81 12.69 -18.16
CA GLY A 26 -2.56 11.97 -18.43
C GLY A 26 -2.75 10.44 -18.51
N PRO A 27 -1.74 9.64 -18.17
CA PRO A 27 -1.75 8.19 -18.40
C PRO A 27 -2.41 7.33 -17.30
N LEU A 28 -2.89 7.89 -16.20
CA LEU A 28 -3.63 7.11 -15.20
C LEU A 28 -5.02 6.75 -15.69
N ARG A 29 -5.49 5.53 -15.37
CA ARG A 29 -6.81 5.02 -15.77
C ARG A 29 -7.46 4.17 -14.71
N ILE A 30 -8.79 4.27 -14.60
CA ILE A 30 -9.67 3.23 -14.09
C ILE A 30 -10.60 2.87 -15.23
N LEU A 31 -10.69 1.57 -15.59
CA LEU A 31 -11.47 1.14 -16.75
C LEU A 31 -12.93 0.93 -16.39
N GLN A 32 -13.18 0.29 -15.25
CA GLN A 32 -14.53 0.03 -14.75
C GLN A 32 -14.50 -0.30 -13.25
N SER A 33 -15.67 -0.18 -12.62
CA SER A 33 -15.90 -0.67 -11.26
C SER A 33 -16.32 -2.13 -11.29
N LEU A 34 -15.79 -2.92 -10.36
CA LEU A 34 -16.04 -4.36 -10.23
C LEU A 34 -16.69 -4.66 -8.87
N TYR A 35 -17.51 -5.70 -8.80
CA TYR A 35 -18.27 -6.07 -7.61
C TYR A 35 -18.16 -7.58 -7.33
N PRO A 36 -16.96 -8.15 -7.17
CA PRO A 36 -16.81 -9.60 -6.97
C PRO A 36 -17.38 -10.09 -5.63
N GLU A 37 -17.61 -9.18 -4.69
CA GLU A 37 -18.12 -9.44 -3.34
C GLU A 37 -19.57 -8.99 -3.15
N GLY A 38 -20.26 -8.59 -4.23
CA GLY A 38 -21.57 -7.95 -4.17
C GLY A 38 -21.48 -6.43 -4.08
N ASP A 39 -22.64 -5.78 -4.09
CA ASP A 39 -22.76 -4.33 -4.30
C ASP A 39 -22.17 -3.46 -3.17
N ALA A 40 -21.99 -4.02 -1.99
CA ALA A 40 -21.48 -3.26 -0.83
C ALA A 40 -20.02 -2.81 -0.99
N VAL A 41 -19.19 -3.56 -1.72
CA VAL A 41 -17.76 -3.28 -1.89
C VAL A 41 -17.46 -3.01 -3.37
N CYS A 42 -17.00 -1.80 -3.66
CA CYS A 42 -16.64 -1.39 -5.03
C CYS A 42 -15.13 -1.53 -5.24
N HIS A 43 -14.74 -2.42 -6.14
CA HIS A 43 -13.34 -2.62 -6.53
C HIS A 43 -12.97 -1.81 -7.75
N ASN A 44 -11.86 -1.12 -7.69
CA ASN A 44 -11.27 -0.42 -8.83
C ASN A 44 -9.82 -0.83 -9.05
N VAL A 45 -9.48 -1.11 -10.29
CA VAL A 45 -8.11 -1.41 -10.72
C VAL A 45 -7.49 -0.15 -11.30
N LEU A 46 -6.50 0.39 -10.61
CA LEU A 46 -5.72 1.55 -11.04
C LEU A 46 -4.66 1.10 -12.04
N VAL A 47 -4.74 1.59 -13.26
CA VAL A 47 -3.85 1.24 -14.37
C VAL A 47 -3.00 2.45 -14.75
N HIS A 48 -1.68 2.22 -14.87
CA HIS A 48 -0.74 3.17 -15.46
C HIS A 48 -0.15 2.53 -16.74
N PRO A 49 -0.75 2.74 -17.92
CA PRO A 49 -0.39 2.06 -19.16
C PRO A 49 1.10 2.14 -19.54
N PRO A 50 1.85 3.24 -19.27
CA PRO A 50 3.28 3.27 -19.50
C PRO A 50 4.08 2.26 -18.67
N GLY A 51 3.48 1.69 -17.61
CA GLY A 51 4.06 0.62 -16.81
C GLY A 51 5.16 1.04 -15.83
N GLY A 52 5.58 2.31 -15.82
CA GLY A 52 6.57 2.83 -14.87
C GLY A 52 6.84 4.30 -15.05
N LEU A 53 7.60 4.88 -14.11
CA LEU A 53 7.95 6.29 -14.02
C LEU A 53 9.45 6.48 -14.27
N VAL A 54 9.78 7.54 -14.98
CA VAL A 54 11.15 8.05 -15.13
C VAL A 54 11.30 9.39 -14.42
N GLY A 55 12.52 9.88 -14.30
CA GLY A 55 12.79 11.13 -13.59
C GLY A 55 11.97 12.31 -14.09
N GLY A 56 11.31 13.00 -13.16
CA GLY A 56 10.40 14.12 -13.41
C GLY A 56 8.93 13.75 -13.60
N ASP A 57 8.60 12.46 -13.77
CA ASP A 57 7.21 12.03 -13.84
C ASP A 57 6.52 12.17 -12.49
N THR A 58 5.26 12.59 -12.51
CA THR A 58 4.43 12.72 -11.31
C THR A 58 3.07 12.05 -11.54
N LEU A 59 2.69 11.16 -10.62
CA LEU A 59 1.35 10.62 -10.51
C LEU A 59 0.69 11.16 -9.25
N ASP A 60 -0.38 11.92 -9.40
CA ASP A 60 -1.21 12.42 -8.30
C ASP A 60 -2.54 11.67 -8.27
N ILE A 61 -2.77 10.92 -7.21
CA ILE A 61 -3.97 10.12 -7.00
C ILE A 61 -4.72 10.68 -5.80
N ARG A 62 -5.94 11.09 -6.00
CA ARG A 62 -6.85 11.52 -4.92
C ARG A 62 -8.02 10.57 -4.84
N THR A 63 -8.32 10.12 -3.63
CA THR A 63 -9.46 9.25 -3.37
C THR A 63 -10.29 9.83 -2.26
N THR A 64 -11.61 9.95 -2.46
CA THR A 64 -12.55 10.27 -1.41
C THR A 64 -13.50 9.10 -1.19
N VAL A 65 -13.74 8.76 0.06
CA VAL A 65 -14.69 7.71 0.43
C VAL A 65 -15.75 8.35 1.31
N ALA A 66 -16.95 8.54 0.75
CA ALA A 66 -18.07 9.13 1.46
C ALA A 66 -18.55 8.21 2.58
N ALA A 67 -19.38 8.75 3.47
CA ALA A 67 -19.91 8.02 4.61
C ALA A 67 -20.50 6.65 4.20
N ASP A 68 -20.18 5.62 4.97
CA ASP A 68 -20.65 4.24 4.82
C ASP A 68 -20.30 3.56 3.47
N ALA A 69 -19.53 4.20 2.60
CA ALA A 69 -19.02 3.58 1.39
C ALA A 69 -17.81 2.69 1.68
N HIS A 70 -17.63 1.62 0.89
CA HIS A 70 -16.49 0.72 0.98
C HIS A 70 -15.82 0.58 -0.39
N GLY A 71 -14.67 1.20 -0.55
CA GLY A 71 -13.84 1.12 -1.76
C GLY A 71 -12.64 0.20 -1.59
N LEU A 72 -12.31 -0.57 -2.62
CA LEU A 72 -11.04 -1.30 -2.71
C LEU A 72 -10.31 -0.86 -3.97
N VAL A 73 -9.06 -0.42 -3.80
CA VAL A 73 -8.17 -0.02 -4.90
C VAL A 73 -6.98 -0.97 -4.96
N THR A 74 -6.71 -1.49 -6.14
CA THR A 74 -5.52 -2.31 -6.43
C THR A 74 -4.94 -1.94 -7.79
N THR A 75 -3.80 -2.54 -8.17
CA THR A 75 -3.16 -2.38 -9.48
C THR A 75 -3.05 -3.72 -10.21
N PRO A 76 -2.95 -3.74 -11.55
CA PRO A 76 -2.80 -4.98 -12.30
C PRO A 76 -1.35 -5.49 -12.38
N GLY A 77 -0.40 -4.68 -11.89
CA GLY A 77 1.03 -4.97 -11.89
C GLY A 77 1.78 -3.99 -11.02
N ALA A 78 3.07 -4.23 -10.87
CA ALA A 78 3.98 -3.40 -10.10
C ALA A 78 4.09 -1.97 -10.65
N THR A 79 4.21 -0.98 -9.75
CA THR A 79 4.70 0.34 -10.13
C THR A 79 6.22 0.28 -10.28
N ARG A 80 6.76 0.67 -11.42
CA ARG A 80 8.19 0.63 -11.68
C ARG A 80 8.79 2.03 -11.64
N PHE A 81 9.77 2.24 -10.77
CA PHE A 81 10.57 3.46 -10.74
C PHE A 81 11.87 3.19 -11.49
N TYR A 82 11.92 3.63 -12.73
CA TYR A 82 13.09 3.43 -13.59
C TYR A 82 14.24 4.38 -13.24
N ARG A 83 15.41 4.15 -13.84
CA ARG A 83 16.55 5.04 -13.74
C ARG A 83 16.16 6.47 -14.02
N SER A 84 16.56 7.39 -13.14
CA SER A 84 16.31 8.83 -13.24
C SER A 84 17.62 9.57 -13.51
N THR A 85 17.56 10.53 -14.44
CA THR A 85 18.64 11.50 -14.69
C THR A 85 18.07 12.89 -14.44
N GLY A 86 18.29 13.43 -13.23
CA GLY A 86 17.77 14.77 -12.84
C GLY A 86 16.67 14.70 -11.79
N ALA A 87 15.49 15.26 -12.08
CA ALA A 87 14.39 15.34 -11.11
C ALA A 87 13.86 13.95 -10.68
N PRO A 88 13.37 13.78 -9.44
CA PRO A 88 12.82 12.52 -8.97
C PRO A 88 11.49 12.19 -9.67
N ALA A 89 11.19 10.91 -9.75
CA ALA A 89 9.87 10.39 -10.06
C ALA A 89 9.00 10.39 -8.80
N LEU A 90 7.75 10.86 -8.89
CA LEU A 90 6.87 11.03 -7.74
C LEU A 90 5.55 10.28 -7.96
N GLN A 91 5.17 9.45 -7.01
CA GLN A 91 3.80 8.95 -6.87
C GLN A 91 3.24 9.44 -5.55
N ARG A 92 2.14 10.17 -5.61
CA ARG A 92 1.47 10.73 -4.43
C ARG A 92 0.03 10.31 -4.40
N THR A 93 -0.36 9.67 -3.32
CA THR A 93 -1.74 9.28 -3.05
C THR A 93 -2.23 10.01 -1.83
N HIS A 94 -3.40 10.61 -1.94
CA HIS A 94 -4.10 11.22 -0.81
C HIS A 94 -5.52 10.67 -0.75
N ALA A 95 -5.86 10.01 0.34
CA ALA A 95 -7.20 9.46 0.57
C ALA A 95 -7.86 10.16 1.75
N VAL A 96 -9.13 10.54 1.56
CA VAL A 96 -9.97 11.17 2.58
C VAL A 96 -11.19 10.30 2.83
N LEU A 97 -11.34 9.83 4.07
CA LEU A 97 -12.40 8.92 4.49
C LEU A 97 -13.37 9.64 5.43
N ALA A 98 -14.64 9.74 5.02
CA ALA A 98 -15.73 10.27 5.84
C ALA A 98 -16.15 9.27 6.94
N PRO A 99 -16.90 9.68 7.98
CA PRO A 99 -17.35 8.78 9.04
C PRO A 99 -18.04 7.51 8.50
N GLY A 100 -17.74 6.34 9.06
CA GLY A 100 -18.25 5.03 8.61
C GLY A 100 -17.66 4.49 7.32
N ALA A 101 -16.84 5.27 6.62
CA ALA A 101 -16.20 4.84 5.37
C ALA A 101 -15.14 3.76 5.61
N ARG A 102 -14.98 2.86 4.62
CA ARG A 102 -13.91 1.88 4.56
C ARG A 102 -13.14 1.99 3.25
N LEU A 103 -11.82 1.98 3.36
CA LEU A 103 -10.92 1.92 2.20
C LEU A 103 -9.96 0.75 2.34
N GLU A 104 -9.83 -0.02 1.27
CA GLU A 104 -8.75 -0.98 1.10
C GLU A 104 -7.78 -0.45 0.03
N TRP A 105 -6.59 -0.03 0.45
CA TRP A 105 -5.52 0.44 -0.44
C TRP A 105 -4.48 -0.65 -0.63
N LEU A 106 -4.61 -1.42 -1.71
CA LEU A 106 -3.91 -2.67 -1.92
C LEU A 106 -3.19 -2.72 -3.30
N PRO A 107 -2.33 -1.74 -3.64
CA PRO A 107 -1.56 -1.78 -4.88
C PRO A 107 -0.54 -2.92 -4.84
N LEU A 108 -0.16 -3.46 -6.00
CA LEU A 108 1.00 -4.33 -6.09
C LEU A 108 2.29 -3.52 -5.82
N GLU A 109 3.42 -4.19 -5.74
CA GLU A 109 4.68 -3.65 -5.27
C GLU A 109 5.22 -2.47 -6.08
N ALA A 110 6.05 -1.65 -5.44
CA ALA A 110 6.93 -0.67 -6.06
C ALA A 110 8.30 -1.30 -6.34
N LEU A 111 8.68 -1.40 -7.61
CA LEU A 111 9.99 -1.89 -8.05
C LEU A 111 10.93 -0.69 -8.27
N CYS A 112 11.94 -0.57 -7.41
CA CYS A 112 12.96 0.48 -7.49
C CYS A 112 14.15 -0.02 -8.30
N TYR A 113 14.21 0.34 -9.58
CA TYR A 113 15.33 -0.02 -10.44
C TYR A 113 16.63 0.68 -10.01
N ASN A 114 17.77 0.09 -10.36
CA ASN A 114 19.06 0.72 -10.11
C ASN A 114 19.12 2.14 -10.69
N ALA A 115 19.69 3.08 -9.96
CA ALA A 115 19.77 4.51 -10.27
C ALA A 115 18.41 5.24 -10.34
N CYS A 116 17.32 4.72 -9.77
CA CYS A 116 16.11 5.51 -9.59
C CYS A 116 16.33 6.64 -8.59
N GLN A 117 15.63 7.75 -8.79
CA GLN A 117 15.42 8.81 -7.81
C GLN A 117 13.91 8.95 -7.69
N ALA A 118 13.32 8.48 -6.59
CA ALA A 118 11.88 8.38 -6.53
C ALA A 118 11.31 8.55 -5.11
N GLU A 119 10.04 8.95 -5.06
CA GLU A 119 9.24 9.00 -3.83
C GLU A 119 7.89 8.38 -4.08
N ASN A 120 7.46 7.48 -3.16
CA ASN A 120 6.10 6.98 -3.05
C ASN A 120 5.50 7.49 -1.75
N ARG A 121 4.42 8.29 -1.87
CA ARG A 121 3.74 8.92 -0.73
C ARG A 121 2.28 8.49 -0.66
N LEU A 122 1.86 8.07 0.53
CA LEU A 122 0.46 7.83 0.89
C LEU A 122 0.11 8.69 2.10
N THR A 123 -0.89 9.55 1.96
CA THR A 123 -1.48 10.33 3.06
C THR A 123 -2.94 9.93 3.22
N LEU A 124 -3.35 9.70 4.47
CA LEU A 124 -4.67 9.19 4.82
C LEU A 124 -5.32 10.12 5.85
N ASP A 125 -6.35 10.84 5.46
CA ASP A 125 -7.22 11.57 6.38
C ASP A 125 -8.41 10.68 6.75
N VAL A 126 -8.42 10.16 7.98
CA VAL A 126 -9.39 9.16 8.42
C VAL A 126 -10.28 9.77 9.50
N ALA A 127 -11.54 10.05 9.17
CA ALA A 127 -12.49 10.62 10.13
C ALA A 127 -12.86 9.60 11.24
N PRO A 128 -13.31 10.05 12.42
CA PRO A 128 -13.86 9.16 13.45
C PRO A 128 -14.91 8.19 12.86
N GLY A 129 -14.83 6.91 13.24
CA GLY A 129 -15.69 5.84 12.70
C GLY A 129 -15.29 5.30 11.33
N ALA A 130 -14.36 5.95 10.62
CA ALA A 130 -13.82 5.43 9.37
C ALA A 130 -12.62 4.50 9.61
N GLU A 131 -12.35 3.60 8.66
CA GLU A 131 -11.26 2.63 8.77
C GLU A 131 -10.57 2.42 7.41
N CYS A 132 -9.26 2.27 7.45
CA CYS A 132 -8.43 1.95 6.29
C CYS A 132 -7.61 0.70 6.55
N LEU A 133 -7.62 -0.22 5.61
CA LEU A 133 -6.72 -1.35 5.52
C LEU A 133 -5.85 -1.15 4.28
N GLY A 134 -4.55 -1.15 4.43
CA GLY A 134 -3.68 -0.90 3.30
C GLY A 134 -2.31 -1.52 3.46
N TRP A 135 -1.58 -1.62 2.36
CA TRP A 135 -0.20 -2.06 2.38
C TRP A 135 0.70 -1.21 1.48
N ASP A 136 1.98 -1.32 1.74
CA ASP A 136 3.06 -0.83 0.89
C ASP A 136 4.12 -1.92 0.78
N VAL A 137 4.56 -2.21 -0.44
CA VAL A 137 5.59 -3.21 -0.74
C VAL A 137 6.62 -2.58 -1.64
N THR A 138 7.86 -2.54 -1.20
CA THR A 138 8.99 -1.94 -1.93
C THR A 138 10.06 -3.00 -2.19
N ALA A 139 10.44 -3.17 -3.44
CA ALA A 139 11.54 -4.03 -3.86
C ALA A 139 12.68 -3.21 -4.46
N LEU A 140 13.90 -3.42 -3.97
CA LEU A 140 15.11 -2.67 -4.32
C LEU A 140 15.96 -3.46 -5.32
N GLY A 141 16.03 -2.97 -6.55
CA GLY A 141 16.69 -3.64 -7.66
C GLY A 141 15.93 -4.87 -8.17
N LEU A 142 16.57 -5.60 -9.07
CA LEU A 142 16.11 -6.86 -9.64
C LEU A 142 17.21 -7.91 -9.47
N PRO A 143 17.45 -8.42 -8.26
CA PRO A 143 18.61 -9.27 -7.97
C PRO A 143 18.63 -10.55 -8.80
N HIS A 144 17.46 -11.16 -9.07
CA HIS A 144 17.35 -12.36 -9.90
C HIS A 144 17.64 -12.13 -11.39
N ALA A 145 17.57 -10.86 -11.85
CA ALA A 145 17.96 -10.46 -13.19
C ALA A 145 19.41 -9.92 -13.26
N GLY A 146 20.18 -10.04 -12.17
CA GLY A 146 21.54 -9.51 -12.09
C GLY A 146 21.61 -7.97 -12.08
N GLN A 147 20.54 -7.30 -11.68
CA GLN A 147 20.43 -5.84 -11.61
C GLN A 147 20.22 -5.37 -10.16
N PRO A 148 21.24 -5.39 -9.30
CA PRO A 148 21.12 -4.97 -7.91
C PRO A 148 20.90 -3.47 -7.78
N PHE A 149 20.37 -3.05 -6.62
CA PHE A 149 20.20 -1.65 -6.25
C PHE A 149 21.51 -1.09 -5.67
N GLU A 150 22.39 -0.56 -6.53
CA GLU A 150 23.73 -0.09 -6.17
C GLU A 150 23.87 1.42 -6.13
N THR A 151 23.03 2.11 -6.88
CA THR A 151 22.96 3.57 -6.96
C THR A 151 21.51 4.03 -6.93
N GLY A 152 21.26 5.28 -6.57
CA GLY A 152 19.94 5.85 -6.52
C GLY A 152 19.37 5.96 -5.11
N CYS A 153 18.15 6.47 -5.04
CA CYS A 153 17.49 6.73 -3.77
C CYS A 153 15.97 6.56 -3.94
N PHE A 154 15.35 5.92 -2.96
CA PHE A 154 13.91 5.81 -2.85
C PHE A 154 13.42 6.35 -1.52
N THR A 155 12.37 7.16 -1.53
CA THR A 155 11.71 7.65 -0.32
C THR A 155 10.32 7.04 -0.21
N GLN A 156 10.08 6.32 0.87
CA GLN A 156 8.75 5.89 1.29
C GLN A 156 8.19 6.91 2.28
N HIS A 157 6.90 7.23 2.15
CA HIS A 157 6.20 8.08 3.08
C HIS A 157 4.75 7.60 3.22
N ILE A 158 4.38 7.13 4.42
CA ILE A 158 3.01 6.78 4.78
C ILE A 158 2.62 7.64 5.97
N GLU A 159 1.54 8.40 5.89
CA GLU A 159 1.16 9.36 6.91
C GLU A 159 -0.33 9.33 7.19
N VAL A 160 -0.67 9.27 8.47
CA VAL A 160 -1.98 9.67 9.02
C VAL A 160 -1.74 10.91 9.85
N PRO A 161 -2.07 12.13 9.37
CA PRO A 161 -1.70 13.37 10.02
C PRO A 161 -2.07 13.43 11.49
N GLY A 162 -1.08 13.77 12.34
CA GLY A 162 -1.26 13.84 13.79
C GLY A 162 -1.36 12.48 14.53
N VAL A 163 -1.36 11.35 13.81
CA VAL A 163 -1.54 10.01 14.39
C VAL A 163 -0.32 9.13 14.15
N TRP A 164 0.10 8.97 12.90
CA TRP A 164 1.18 8.05 12.55
C TRP A 164 1.93 8.51 11.32
N LEU A 165 3.26 8.42 11.40
CA LEU A 165 4.17 8.67 10.28
C LEU A 165 5.17 7.53 10.18
N GLU A 166 5.22 6.89 9.01
CA GLU A 166 6.28 6.00 8.60
C GLU A 166 6.97 6.62 7.38
N ARG A 167 8.22 7.03 7.56
CA ARG A 167 9.00 7.66 6.50
C ARG A 167 10.42 7.15 6.53
N GLY A 168 10.87 6.67 5.38
CA GLY A 168 12.23 6.21 5.17
C GLY A 168 12.81 6.72 3.87
N ARG A 169 14.07 7.17 3.90
CA ARG A 169 14.88 7.41 2.72
C ARG A 169 15.91 6.30 2.59
N ILE A 170 15.81 5.54 1.52
CA ILE A 170 16.68 4.40 1.22
C ILE A 170 17.66 4.83 0.14
N ASP A 171 18.89 5.09 0.54
CA ASP A 171 19.98 5.43 -0.37
C ASP A 171 20.81 4.18 -0.66
N ALA A 172 21.05 3.89 -1.91
CA ALA A 172 21.82 2.70 -2.32
C ALA A 172 23.29 2.74 -1.82
N ALA A 173 23.80 3.93 -1.50
CA ALA A 173 25.12 4.10 -0.90
C ALA A 173 25.16 3.79 0.60
N ASP A 174 24.01 3.80 1.30
CA ASP A 174 23.93 3.49 2.72
C ASP A 174 23.96 1.97 2.96
N LYS A 175 25.17 1.42 2.96
CA LYS A 175 25.41 -0.01 3.20
C LYS A 175 25.05 -0.43 4.62
N LEU A 176 25.11 0.49 5.58
CA LEU A 176 24.71 0.18 6.96
C LEU A 176 23.19 -0.05 7.04
N LEU A 177 22.39 0.76 6.35
CA LEU A 177 20.95 0.54 6.24
C LEU A 177 20.63 -0.74 5.45
N LEU A 178 21.26 -0.92 4.27
CA LEU A 178 20.90 -2.02 3.37
C LEU A 178 21.33 -3.40 3.91
N ASP A 179 22.51 -3.50 4.48
CA ASP A 179 23.15 -4.78 4.81
C ASP A 179 23.33 -5.01 6.32
N GLY A 180 23.21 -3.95 7.12
CA GLY A 180 23.34 -4.01 8.57
C GLY A 180 22.16 -4.72 9.25
N ARG A 181 22.43 -5.45 10.31
CA ARG A 181 21.43 -6.25 11.06
C ARG A 181 20.29 -5.43 11.67
N LEU A 182 20.51 -4.15 11.94
CA LEU A 182 19.50 -3.22 12.46
C LEU A 182 18.79 -2.43 11.34
N GLY A 183 19.21 -2.62 10.10
CA GLY A 183 18.58 -2.09 8.90
C GLY A 183 17.80 -3.17 8.16
N LEU A 184 18.03 -3.30 6.84
CA LEU A 184 17.36 -4.30 6.01
C LEU A 184 18.03 -5.68 6.05
N ALA A 185 19.14 -5.85 6.75
CA ALA A 185 19.86 -7.11 6.96
C ALA A 185 20.16 -7.89 5.66
N GLY A 186 20.44 -7.19 4.56
CA GLY A 186 20.68 -7.79 3.25
C GLY A 186 19.42 -8.11 2.45
N HIS A 187 18.23 -7.95 3.01
CA HIS A 187 16.97 -8.11 2.27
C HIS A 187 16.75 -6.96 1.29
N ARG A 188 16.11 -7.25 0.17
CA ARG A 188 15.83 -6.26 -0.89
C ARG A 188 14.32 -6.03 -1.10
N CYS A 189 13.48 -6.71 -0.35
CA CYS A 189 12.06 -6.42 -0.26
C CYS A 189 11.71 -6.06 1.18
N MET A 190 11.08 -4.89 1.36
CA MET A 190 10.47 -4.46 2.59
C MET A 190 8.98 -4.25 2.35
N ALA A 191 8.16 -4.72 3.27
CA ALA A 191 6.72 -4.58 3.14
C ALA A 191 6.06 -4.29 4.48
N SER A 192 4.96 -3.54 4.43
CA SER A 192 4.10 -3.32 5.58
C SER A 192 2.64 -3.43 5.19
N ILE A 193 1.81 -3.96 6.08
CA ILE A 193 0.35 -3.86 6.02
C ILE A 193 -0.14 -3.21 7.30
N PHE A 194 -1.09 -2.31 7.17
CA PHE A 194 -1.61 -1.52 8.29
C PHE A 194 -3.14 -1.54 8.33
N PHE A 195 -3.67 -1.56 9.54
CA PHE A 195 -5.06 -1.29 9.86
C PHE A 195 -5.13 0.01 10.64
N ILE A 196 -5.87 0.99 10.13
CA ILE A 196 -5.98 2.34 10.67
C ILE A 196 -7.45 2.62 10.95
N ALA A 197 -7.75 3.10 12.16
CA ALA A 197 -9.06 3.60 12.54
C ALA A 197 -8.99 5.12 12.80
N GLY A 198 -10.03 5.86 12.45
CA GLY A 198 -10.11 7.30 12.68
C GLY A 198 -10.23 7.71 14.16
N GLU A 199 -10.45 6.74 15.03
CA GLU A 199 -10.47 6.89 16.48
C GLU A 199 -9.77 5.72 17.16
N ALA A 200 -9.45 5.86 18.45
CA ALA A 200 -8.72 4.84 19.18
C ALA A 200 -9.48 3.51 19.21
N LEU A 201 -8.84 2.44 18.73
CA LEU A 201 -9.36 1.10 18.84
C LEU A 201 -9.52 0.70 20.32
N VAL A 202 -10.67 0.18 20.68
CA VAL A 202 -10.83 -0.42 22.00
C VAL A 202 -9.82 -1.54 22.20
N ARG A 203 -9.37 -1.72 23.44
CA ARG A 203 -8.24 -2.62 23.77
C ARG A 203 -8.40 -4.01 23.17
N ASP A 204 -9.54 -4.65 23.39
CA ASP A 204 -9.76 -6.03 22.94
C ASP A 204 -9.72 -6.17 21.41
N ARG A 205 -10.26 -5.18 20.69
CA ARG A 205 -10.21 -5.16 19.22
C ARG A 205 -8.78 -4.98 18.71
N ARG A 206 -8.02 -4.12 19.36
CA ARG A 206 -6.62 -3.87 19.00
C ARG A 206 -5.74 -5.07 19.30
N GLU A 207 -5.88 -5.66 20.49
CA GLU A 207 -5.16 -6.87 20.89
C GLU A 207 -5.52 -8.04 19.96
N GLY A 208 -6.81 -8.25 19.67
CA GLY A 208 -7.25 -9.27 18.73
C GLY A 208 -6.69 -9.09 17.33
N ALA A 209 -6.61 -7.85 16.82
CA ALA A 209 -5.98 -7.58 15.53
C ALA A 209 -4.47 -7.91 15.54
N LEU A 210 -3.77 -7.64 16.65
CA LEU A 210 -2.38 -8.04 16.83
C LEU A 210 -2.22 -9.56 16.88
N ASP A 211 -3.09 -10.25 17.61
CA ASP A 211 -3.00 -11.70 17.81
C ASP A 211 -3.23 -12.48 16.52
N VAL A 212 -4.25 -12.11 15.71
CA VAL A 212 -4.46 -12.77 14.43
C VAL A 212 -3.32 -12.49 13.43
N ALA A 213 -2.71 -11.31 13.49
CA ALA A 213 -1.54 -10.99 12.69
C ALA A 213 -0.31 -11.78 13.12
N ARG A 214 -0.06 -11.89 14.43
CA ARG A 214 1.05 -12.71 14.98
C ARG A 214 0.89 -14.18 14.65
N ALA A 215 -0.33 -14.72 14.76
CA ALA A 215 -0.60 -16.10 14.37
C ALA A 215 -0.30 -16.35 12.87
N ALA A 216 -0.62 -15.39 12.00
CA ALA A 216 -0.28 -15.46 10.58
C ALA A 216 1.24 -15.39 10.35
N ILE A 217 1.96 -14.56 11.10
CA ILE A 217 3.43 -14.46 11.06
C ILE A 217 4.07 -15.75 11.51
N ASP A 218 3.67 -16.28 12.68
CA ASP A 218 4.26 -17.48 13.28
C ASP A 218 4.12 -18.72 12.38
N ALA A 219 3.06 -18.78 11.59
CA ALA A 219 2.83 -19.85 10.62
C ALA A 219 3.56 -19.64 9.27
N HIS A 220 4.27 -18.51 9.08
CA HIS A 220 4.86 -18.15 7.79
C HIS A 220 6.40 -18.34 7.78
N PRO A 221 7.00 -18.74 6.63
CA PRO A 221 8.47 -18.86 6.52
C PRO A 221 9.26 -17.58 6.86
N LEU A 222 8.65 -16.40 6.77
CA LEU A 222 9.25 -15.12 7.14
C LEU A 222 9.07 -14.74 8.62
N ALA A 223 8.69 -15.65 9.50
CA ALA A 223 8.45 -15.36 10.93
C ALA A 223 9.65 -14.66 11.61
N ALA A 224 10.88 -15.03 11.23
CA ALA A 224 12.09 -14.43 11.80
C ALA A 224 12.34 -12.97 11.37
N THR A 225 11.71 -12.51 10.31
CA THR A 225 11.91 -11.18 9.71
C THR A 225 10.63 -10.35 9.66
N ALA A 226 9.55 -10.82 10.30
CA ALA A 226 8.27 -10.16 10.38
C ALA A 226 7.87 -9.86 11.83
N GLY A 227 7.06 -8.82 12.02
CA GLY A 227 6.54 -8.46 13.34
C GLY A 227 5.29 -7.60 13.26
N ALA A 228 4.39 -7.77 14.25
CA ALA A 228 3.18 -6.98 14.41
C ALA A 228 3.29 -6.05 15.62
N THR A 229 2.95 -4.78 15.44
CA THR A 229 2.99 -3.74 16.49
C THR A 229 1.79 -2.81 16.39
N SER A 230 1.50 -2.08 17.47
CA SER A 230 0.54 -0.98 17.47
C SER A 230 1.27 0.28 17.94
N PRO A 231 1.80 1.09 17.03
CA PRO A 231 2.57 2.29 17.37
C PRO A 231 1.69 3.42 17.91
N HIS A 232 0.40 3.37 17.67
CA HIS A 232 -0.59 4.32 18.15
C HIS A 232 -1.91 3.58 18.43
N PRO A 233 -2.78 4.05 19.36
CA PRO A 233 -4.08 3.41 19.62
C PRO A 233 -4.98 3.23 18.40
N ASN A 234 -4.82 4.06 17.38
CA ASN A 234 -5.58 4.01 16.13
C ASN A 234 -4.95 3.06 15.08
N VAL A 235 -3.75 2.52 15.30
CA VAL A 235 -2.96 1.88 14.25
C VAL A 235 -2.44 0.52 14.70
N VAL A 236 -2.65 -0.50 13.88
CA VAL A 236 -1.97 -1.79 13.96
C VAL A 236 -1.19 -1.99 12.66
N VAL A 237 0.08 -2.38 12.76
CA VAL A 237 0.95 -2.56 11.58
C VAL A 237 1.74 -3.84 11.69
N VAL A 238 1.84 -4.58 10.58
CA VAL A 238 2.79 -5.66 10.36
C VAL A 238 3.88 -5.16 9.42
N ARG A 239 5.15 -5.44 9.76
CA ARG A 239 6.30 -5.18 8.90
C ARG A 239 7.03 -6.47 8.63
N VAL A 240 7.56 -6.61 7.43
CA VAL A 240 8.31 -7.79 7.02
C VAL A 240 9.46 -7.40 6.08
N LEU A 241 10.60 -8.08 6.26
CA LEU A 241 11.71 -8.08 5.31
C LEU A 241 11.76 -9.43 4.61
N ALA A 242 11.99 -9.41 3.29
CA ALA A 242 12.05 -10.61 2.48
C ALA A 242 13.16 -10.49 1.40
N PRO A 243 13.68 -11.61 0.89
CA PRO A 243 14.62 -11.57 -0.22
C PRO A 243 13.96 -11.06 -1.51
N VAL A 244 12.70 -11.40 -1.75
CA VAL A 244 11.89 -11.05 -2.94
C VAL A 244 10.44 -10.75 -2.54
N VAL A 245 9.65 -10.28 -3.50
CA VAL A 245 8.27 -9.79 -3.27
C VAL A 245 7.29 -10.92 -2.89
N GLU A 246 7.37 -12.06 -3.56
CA GLU A 246 6.33 -13.09 -3.50
C GLU A 246 6.06 -13.60 -2.07
N PRO A 247 7.07 -13.98 -1.25
CA PRO A 247 6.79 -14.43 0.11
C PRO A 247 6.29 -13.29 1.02
N ALA A 248 6.75 -12.05 0.81
CA ALA A 248 6.23 -10.91 1.54
C ALA A 248 4.75 -10.68 1.23
N MET A 249 4.39 -10.66 -0.06
CA MET A 249 3.01 -10.49 -0.52
C MET A 249 2.10 -11.62 -0.01
N ALA A 250 2.57 -12.87 0.01
CA ALA A 250 1.82 -14.01 0.54
C ALA A 250 1.47 -13.81 2.03
N LEU A 251 2.44 -13.31 2.84
CA LEU A 251 2.18 -12.96 4.23
C LEU A 251 1.17 -11.82 4.36
N LEU A 252 1.35 -10.72 3.60
CA LEU A 252 0.44 -9.58 3.66
C LEU A 252 -0.99 -9.98 3.27
N GLN A 253 -1.18 -10.80 2.25
CA GLN A 253 -2.50 -11.31 1.85
C GLN A 253 -3.14 -12.19 2.94
N THR A 254 -2.33 -12.96 3.68
CA THR A 254 -2.81 -13.76 4.81
C THR A 254 -3.27 -12.86 5.96
N VAL A 255 -2.48 -11.85 6.31
CA VAL A 255 -2.82 -10.86 7.35
C VAL A 255 -4.05 -10.04 6.93
N TRP A 256 -4.14 -9.61 5.67
CA TRP A 256 -5.30 -8.92 5.12
C TRP A 256 -6.58 -9.74 5.29
N ALA A 257 -6.55 -11.01 4.93
CA ALA A 257 -7.70 -11.90 5.09
C ALA A 257 -8.10 -12.07 6.56
N ALA A 258 -7.12 -12.23 7.45
CA ALA A 258 -7.34 -12.35 8.89
C ALA A 258 -7.95 -11.06 9.49
N TRP A 259 -7.45 -9.88 9.09
CA TRP A 259 -8.00 -8.61 9.56
C TRP A 259 -9.39 -8.31 9.00
N ARG A 260 -9.68 -8.64 7.74
CA ARG A 260 -11.06 -8.54 7.21
C ARG A 260 -12.04 -9.39 8.02
N ALA A 261 -11.66 -10.62 8.32
CA ALA A 261 -12.50 -11.53 9.11
C ALA A 261 -12.65 -11.02 10.56
N HIS A 262 -11.56 -10.62 11.22
CA HIS A 262 -11.57 -10.22 12.62
C HIS A 262 -12.17 -8.82 12.83
N CYS A 263 -11.71 -7.82 12.06
CA CYS A 263 -12.09 -6.42 12.29
C CYS A 263 -13.42 -6.04 11.63
N TRP A 264 -13.76 -6.67 10.50
CA TRP A 264 -14.93 -6.30 9.70
C TRP A 264 -15.99 -7.41 9.58
N GLN A 265 -15.71 -8.62 10.08
CA GLN A 265 -16.54 -9.82 9.91
C GLN A 265 -16.86 -10.09 8.42
N MET A 266 -15.87 -9.85 7.55
CA MET A 266 -15.98 -10.00 6.11
C MET A 266 -15.03 -11.10 5.61
N PRO A 267 -15.47 -11.94 4.64
CA PRO A 267 -14.55 -12.84 3.96
C PRO A 267 -13.56 -12.08 3.09
N ALA A 268 -12.41 -12.68 2.80
CA ALA A 268 -11.43 -12.13 1.87
C ALA A 268 -11.68 -12.66 0.46
N GLN A 269 -12.06 -11.81 -0.45
CA GLN A 269 -12.19 -12.12 -1.88
C GLN A 269 -11.02 -11.51 -2.64
N ARG A 270 -10.03 -12.35 -3.00
CA ARG A 270 -8.83 -11.88 -3.72
C ARG A 270 -9.21 -11.28 -5.07
N PRO A 271 -8.76 -10.06 -5.39
CA PRO A 271 -8.87 -9.51 -6.74
C PRO A 271 -8.21 -10.44 -7.77
N ARG A 272 -8.87 -10.66 -8.91
CA ARG A 272 -8.33 -11.54 -9.98
C ARG A 272 -6.97 -11.07 -10.50
N THR A 273 -6.71 -9.77 -10.44
CA THR A 273 -5.44 -9.17 -10.86
C THR A 273 -4.22 -9.62 -10.04
N TRP A 274 -4.42 -10.25 -8.87
CA TRP A 274 -3.31 -10.79 -8.08
C TRP A 274 -2.88 -12.21 -8.50
N SER A 275 -3.59 -12.81 -9.44
CA SER A 275 -3.37 -14.20 -9.89
C SER A 275 -2.80 -14.29 -11.31
N VAL A 276 -2.29 -13.18 -11.84
CA VAL A 276 -1.79 -13.09 -13.22
C VAL A 276 -0.26 -13.10 -13.23
#